data_7cbaa03830d38f2f81c87c24e3f7b1e8
#
_entry.id   7cbaa03830d38f2f81c87c24e3f7b1e8
#
_cell.length_a   1.000
_cell.length_b   1.000
_cell.length_c   1.000
_cell.angle_alpha   90.00
_cell.angle_beta   90.00
_cell.angle_gamma   90.00
#
_symmetry.space_group_name_H-M   'P 1'
#
loop_
_entity.id
_entity.type
_entity.pdbx_description
1 polymer ?
#
loop_
_entity_poly.entity_id
_entity_poly.type
_entity_poly.pdbx_seq_one_letter_code
_entity_poly.pdbx_strand_id
1 'polypeptide(L)'
;MRIAIGQLNVLVGAIDENTTKILDRIEEAKASHCDLVVFPELAICGYSPLDLFWKDGFIQSCQRAIERITAASMGIGIIIGGVAAEPRQIPSNLDNVSSVSDGARIDLTNRAYLIEDGSILGTIDKQHLPDYDVYCEKRHFTPGEGTSVHKFRSVSLGINVCEDLWIDDGPTDLQASLGADWIINLSASLFYAGKPRIRTRLAARRAKENHVGLVYVNLVGGQDEIVFDGGSFVFDSRGRQVFQAPLFQEGLYIVDLDHARPLGQSESVEIDEIRAALVLGIRDYVHKNGFGRVLLGLSGGIDASVVAALAAQALGPENVDCVYLPSKFSSPASGEDACAVSKNLGTSFQTIDITDVHQVLRDALPTAPAGLVDENLQPRIRATLLMALANQRRALVLCPGNKSEIAVGYSTLYGDTVGALAPIADLYKCQVVALAESFGKLIPDRVRTKPPSAELREAQRDDEDLPAYDVLDAILKQVIEANASKTQLLNQGFDEDVVDDVLRRIRLNEYKRKQLPPGLKISPKAFGSGRRMPLTNGYIE
;
A
#
# COMPACT_ATOMS: atom_id res chain seq x y z
N MET A 1 -5.42 -20.11 27.68
CA MET A 1 -4.22 -20.00 26.83
C MET A 1 -3.89 -18.53 26.61
N ARG A 2 -2.67 -18.13 26.95
CA ARG A 2 -2.20 -16.74 26.79
C ARG A 2 -1.34 -16.63 25.54
N ILE A 3 -1.78 -15.82 24.59
CA ILE A 3 -1.09 -15.65 23.31
C ILE A 3 -0.49 -14.25 23.17
N ALA A 4 0.62 -14.16 22.46
CA ALA A 4 1.20 -12.91 21.98
C ALA A 4 1.01 -12.78 20.46
N ILE A 5 0.52 -11.63 20.02
CA ILE A 5 0.32 -11.28 18.61
C ILE A 5 1.43 -10.33 18.20
N GLY A 6 2.34 -10.80 17.36
CA GLY A 6 3.46 -10.03 16.84
C GLY A 6 3.09 -9.30 15.55
N GLN A 7 2.53 -8.08 15.65
CA GLN A 7 2.23 -7.23 14.50
C GLN A 7 3.49 -6.50 14.08
N LEU A 8 4.14 -6.95 13.01
CA LEU A 8 5.49 -6.53 12.63
C LEU A 8 5.52 -5.64 11.39
N ASN A 9 6.39 -4.62 11.43
CA ASN A 9 6.82 -3.86 10.26
C ASN A 9 8.19 -4.42 9.81
N VAL A 10 8.18 -5.17 8.74
CA VAL A 10 9.37 -5.83 8.17
C VAL A 10 9.80 -5.15 6.87
N LEU A 11 11.08 -5.30 6.52
CA LEU A 11 11.62 -4.86 5.23
C LEU A 11 11.82 -6.08 4.35
N VAL A 12 11.29 -6.05 3.13
CA VAL A 12 11.50 -7.12 2.14
C VAL A 12 12.98 -7.32 1.89
N GLY A 13 13.43 -8.56 2.03
CA GLY A 13 14.82 -8.96 1.80
C GLY A 13 15.79 -8.75 2.96
N ALA A 14 15.43 -7.99 3.99
CA ALA A 14 16.25 -7.78 5.18
C ALA A 14 16.09 -8.94 6.19
N ILE A 15 16.40 -10.16 5.74
CA ILE A 15 16.08 -11.40 6.46
C ILE A 15 16.71 -11.44 7.86
N ASP A 16 17.96 -11.01 8.00
CA ASP A 16 18.66 -11.04 9.29
C ASP A 16 18.08 -10.03 10.29
N GLU A 17 17.77 -8.80 9.85
CA GLU A 17 17.15 -7.76 10.66
C GLU A 17 15.73 -8.15 11.07
N ASN A 18 14.93 -8.67 10.13
CA ASN A 18 13.59 -9.17 10.41
C ASN A 18 13.65 -10.33 11.41
N THR A 19 14.60 -11.26 11.23
CA THR A 19 14.80 -12.39 12.15
C THR A 19 15.20 -11.91 13.55
N THR A 20 16.07 -10.93 13.65
CA THR A 20 16.45 -10.35 14.95
C THR A 20 15.23 -9.75 15.65
N LYS A 21 14.43 -8.96 14.93
CA LYS A 21 13.19 -8.39 15.45
C LYS A 21 12.21 -9.49 15.93
N ILE A 22 12.08 -10.57 15.18
CA ILE A 22 11.23 -11.72 15.57
C ILE A 22 11.76 -12.36 16.85
N LEU A 23 13.07 -12.60 16.97
CA LEU A 23 13.69 -13.17 18.16
C LEU A 23 13.48 -12.29 19.40
N ASP A 24 13.62 -10.97 19.27
CA ASP A 24 13.36 -10.02 20.36
C ASP A 24 11.90 -10.11 20.84
N ARG A 25 10.94 -10.25 19.92
CA ARG A 25 9.51 -10.41 20.25
C ARG A 25 9.20 -11.77 20.87
N ILE A 26 9.93 -12.84 20.51
CA ILE A 26 9.82 -14.15 21.17
C ILE A 26 10.27 -14.02 22.63
N GLU A 27 11.41 -13.37 22.90
CA GLU A 27 11.89 -13.18 24.28
C GLU A 27 10.94 -12.29 25.11
N GLU A 28 10.35 -11.25 24.51
CA GLU A 28 9.33 -10.41 25.16
C GLU A 28 8.06 -11.23 25.50
N ALA A 29 7.62 -12.12 24.60
CA ALA A 29 6.48 -13.02 24.83
C ALA A 29 6.77 -14.02 25.97
N LYS A 30 7.98 -14.59 26.03
CA LYS A 30 8.41 -15.47 27.14
C LYS A 30 8.41 -14.72 28.47
N ALA A 31 9.02 -13.52 28.52
CA ALA A 31 9.05 -12.68 29.71
C ALA A 31 7.62 -12.32 30.20
N SER A 32 6.68 -12.27 29.28
CA SER A 32 5.26 -12.02 29.56
C SER A 32 4.47 -13.31 29.87
N HIS A 33 5.13 -14.45 30.02
CA HIS A 33 4.52 -15.76 30.30
C HIS A 33 3.42 -16.16 29.29
N CYS A 34 3.66 -15.91 28.00
CA CYS A 34 2.78 -16.37 26.95
C CYS A 34 3.01 -17.86 26.64
N ASP A 35 1.92 -18.55 26.31
CA ASP A 35 1.98 -19.95 25.86
C ASP A 35 2.41 -20.05 24.40
N LEU A 36 1.99 -19.07 23.59
CA LEU A 36 2.15 -19.05 22.14
C LEU A 36 2.42 -17.62 21.67
N VAL A 37 3.34 -17.44 20.72
CA VAL A 37 3.48 -16.22 19.96
C VAL A 37 3.18 -16.47 18.48
N VAL A 38 2.43 -15.57 17.86
CA VAL A 38 1.99 -15.68 16.46
C VAL A 38 2.49 -14.50 15.66
N PHE A 39 3.16 -14.76 14.55
CA PHE A 39 3.67 -13.78 13.60
C PHE A 39 2.94 -13.85 12.25
N PRO A 40 2.94 -12.77 11.46
CA PRO A 40 2.24 -12.71 10.19
C PRO A 40 2.79 -13.65 9.10
N GLU A 41 2.06 -13.70 7.98
CA GLU A 41 2.48 -14.30 6.72
C GLU A 41 3.80 -13.69 6.24
N LEU A 42 4.75 -14.54 5.77
CA LEU A 42 6.06 -14.15 5.23
C LEU A 42 6.84 -13.13 6.11
N ALA A 43 6.63 -13.16 7.42
CA ALA A 43 7.24 -12.21 8.35
C ALA A 43 8.79 -12.21 8.31
N ILE A 44 9.41 -13.31 7.89
CA ILE A 44 10.86 -13.46 7.78
C ILE A 44 11.41 -12.66 6.61
N CYS A 45 10.84 -12.82 5.43
CA CYS A 45 11.35 -12.21 4.20
C CYS A 45 10.62 -10.93 3.79
N GLY A 46 9.50 -10.60 4.45
CA GLY A 46 8.58 -9.52 4.07
C GLY A 46 7.66 -9.91 2.92
N TYR A 47 6.65 -9.09 2.63
CA TYR A 47 5.68 -9.30 1.57
C TYR A 47 5.61 -8.06 0.65
N SER A 48 5.75 -8.18 -0.69
CA SER A 48 6.02 -9.37 -1.49
C SER A 48 7.46 -9.33 -2.02
N PRO A 49 8.25 -10.39 -1.84
CA PRO A 49 9.63 -10.44 -2.34
C PRO A 49 9.75 -10.49 -3.86
N LEU A 50 8.65 -10.73 -4.59
CA LEU A 50 8.64 -10.81 -6.05
C LEU A 50 9.75 -11.74 -6.59
N ASP A 51 10.49 -11.29 -7.58
CA ASP A 51 11.55 -12.08 -8.25
C ASP A 51 12.79 -12.36 -7.36
N LEU A 52 12.84 -11.88 -6.11
CA LEU A 52 13.83 -12.33 -5.13
C LEU A 52 13.67 -13.83 -4.81
N PHE A 53 12.46 -14.38 -4.94
CA PHE A 53 12.22 -15.81 -4.79
C PHE A 53 12.98 -16.69 -5.78
N TRP A 54 13.47 -16.14 -6.89
CA TRP A 54 14.27 -16.90 -7.86
C TRP A 54 15.78 -16.91 -7.52
N LYS A 55 16.16 -16.33 -6.38
CA LYS A 55 17.54 -16.30 -5.92
C LYS A 55 17.77 -17.37 -4.86
N ASP A 56 18.59 -18.39 -5.17
CA ASP A 56 18.91 -19.49 -4.23
C ASP A 56 19.41 -18.98 -2.88
N GLY A 57 20.28 -17.98 -2.87
CA GLY A 57 20.80 -17.39 -1.64
C GLY A 57 19.74 -16.74 -0.76
N PHE A 58 18.68 -16.19 -1.38
CA PHE A 58 17.54 -15.64 -0.66
C PHE A 58 16.75 -16.74 0.06
N ILE A 59 16.42 -17.82 -0.64
CA ILE A 59 15.71 -18.96 -0.07
C ILE A 59 16.51 -19.63 1.05
N GLN A 60 17.81 -19.86 0.84
CA GLN A 60 18.70 -20.41 1.87
C GLN A 60 18.77 -19.52 3.12
N SER A 61 18.72 -18.19 2.94
CA SER A 61 18.69 -17.27 4.09
C SER A 61 17.38 -17.37 4.86
N CYS A 62 16.24 -17.53 4.19
CA CYS A 62 14.95 -17.79 4.84
C CYS A 62 14.97 -19.10 5.62
N GLN A 63 15.57 -20.16 5.08
CA GLN A 63 15.70 -21.45 5.77
C GLN A 63 16.56 -21.33 7.05
N ARG A 64 17.73 -20.67 6.96
CA ARG A 64 18.57 -20.41 8.16
C ARG A 64 17.84 -19.58 9.22
N ALA A 65 16.98 -18.66 8.81
CA ALA A 65 16.16 -17.88 9.73
C ALA A 65 15.17 -18.76 10.50
N ILE A 66 14.51 -19.71 9.82
CA ILE A 66 13.61 -20.70 10.47
C ILE A 66 14.40 -21.55 11.48
N GLU A 67 15.64 -21.99 11.16
CA GLU A 67 16.47 -22.76 12.10
C GLU A 67 16.79 -21.95 13.36
N ARG A 68 17.14 -20.66 13.22
CA ARG A 68 17.39 -19.75 14.35
C ARG A 68 16.13 -19.55 15.21
N ILE A 69 14.97 -19.36 14.60
CA ILE A 69 13.69 -19.18 15.29
C ILE A 69 13.29 -20.48 16.00
N THR A 70 13.51 -21.63 15.35
CA THR A 70 13.25 -22.96 15.95
C THR A 70 14.11 -23.15 17.21
N ALA A 71 15.38 -22.82 17.16
CA ALA A 71 16.26 -22.89 18.34
C ALA A 71 15.80 -21.97 19.49
N ALA A 72 15.16 -20.85 19.17
CA ALA A 72 14.64 -19.89 20.16
C ALA A 72 13.30 -20.32 20.79
N SER A 73 12.66 -21.40 20.36
CA SER A 73 11.31 -21.80 20.80
C SER A 73 11.23 -22.53 22.15
N MET A 74 12.36 -22.64 22.87
CA MET A 74 12.38 -23.30 24.19
C MET A 74 11.40 -22.64 25.17
N GLY A 75 10.42 -23.42 25.65
CA GLY A 75 9.42 -22.99 26.63
C GLY A 75 8.26 -22.17 26.08
N ILE A 76 8.16 -21.96 24.75
CA ILE A 76 7.06 -21.21 24.11
C ILE A 76 6.74 -21.82 22.75
N GLY A 77 5.45 -21.88 22.40
CA GLY A 77 5.02 -22.14 21.04
C GLY A 77 5.20 -20.93 20.13
N ILE A 78 5.55 -21.17 18.88
CA ILE A 78 5.70 -20.12 17.85
C ILE A 78 4.91 -20.53 16.62
N ILE A 79 4.06 -19.62 16.09
CA ILE A 79 3.49 -19.76 14.74
C ILE A 79 4.00 -18.60 13.90
N ILE A 80 4.63 -18.92 12.75
CA ILE A 80 5.26 -17.92 11.89
C ILE A 80 5.15 -18.27 10.43
N GLY A 81 4.89 -17.24 9.60
CA GLY A 81 4.89 -17.36 8.13
C GLY A 81 6.28 -17.20 7.53
N GLY A 82 6.62 -18.10 6.62
CA GLY A 82 7.88 -18.06 5.86
C GLY A 82 7.71 -18.73 4.49
N VAL A 83 8.83 -18.99 3.82
CA VAL A 83 8.87 -19.71 2.55
C VAL A 83 9.52 -21.07 2.74
N ALA A 84 8.99 -22.09 2.08
CA ALA A 84 9.63 -23.40 1.98
C ALA A 84 9.97 -23.71 0.52
N ALA A 85 11.03 -24.47 0.35
CA ALA A 85 11.53 -24.92 -0.93
C ALA A 85 11.57 -26.43 -0.97
N GLU A 86 10.85 -27.01 -1.90
CA GLU A 86 10.83 -28.46 -2.13
C GLU A 86 11.48 -28.79 -3.48
N PRO A 87 12.25 -29.87 -3.59
CA PRO A 87 12.79 -30.30 -4.86
C PRO A 87 11.66 -30.59 -5.85
N ARG A 88 11.66 -29.93 -7.00
CA ARG A 88 10.66 -30.17 -8.03
C ARG A 88 10.78 -31.61 -8.56
N GLN A 89 9.72 -32.39 -8.45
CA GLN A 89 9.62 -33.69 -9.11
C GLN A 89 9.33 -33.45 -10.59
N ILE A 90 10.37 -33.57 -11.44
CA ILE A 90 10.19 -33.51 -12.88
C ILE A 90 9.63 -34.88 -13.32
N PRO A 91 8.45 -34.94 -13.96
CA PRO A 91 7.95 -36.18 -14.51
C PRO A 91 8.95 -36.75 -15.51
N SER A 92 9.28 -38.03 -15.41
CA SER A 92 10.29 -38.71 -16.19
C SER A 92 10.07 -38.70 -17.74
N ASN A 93 8.87 -38.28 -18.17
CA ASN A 93 8.51 -38.16 -19.58
C ASN A 93 8.77 -36.76 -20.18
N LEU A 94 9.33 -35.82 -19.42
CA LEU A 94 9.61 -34.44 -19.85
C LEU A 94 11.11 -34.14 -20.03
N ASP A 95 11.97 -35.16 -19.99
CA ASP A 95 13.45 -35.03 -20.09
C ASP A 95 13.95 -34.33 -21.39
N ASN A 96 13.09 -34.08 -22.36
CA ASN A 96 13.42 -33.46 -23.65
C ASN A 96 12.80 -32.07 -23.88
N VAL A 97 12.13 -31.49 -22.90
CA VAL A 97 11.61 -30.12 -23.02
C VAL A 97 12.68 -29.16 -22.52
N SER A 98 13.53 -28.71 -23.44
CA SER A 98 14.36 -27.52 -23.23
C SER A 98 13.45 -26.26 -23.18
N SER A 99 12.57 -26.16 -22.20
CA SER A 99 11.89 -24.92 -21.92
C SER A 99 12.91 -23.98 -21.25
N VAL A 100 13.42 -23.08 -22.03
CA VAL A 100 14.27 -21.94 -21.63
C VAL A 100 13.47 -20.94 -20.80
N SER A 101 12.36 -21.29 -20.26
CA SER A 101 11.58 -20.47 -19.36
C SER A 101 11.62 -21.08 -17.98
N ASP A 102 12.12 -20.31 -17.07
CA ASP A 102 12.08 -20.48 -15.63
C ASP A 102 13.02 -21.56 -15.07
N GLY A 103 14.24 -21.12 -14.77
CA GLY A 103 15.28 -21.89 -14.10
C GLY A 103 14.96 -22.43 -12.72
N ALA A 104 13.70 -22.49 -12.31
CA ALA A 104 13.28 -23.00 -11.02
C ALA A 104 13.14 -24.53 -11.07
N ARG A 105 14.18 -25.22 -10.62
CA ARG A 105 14.14 -26.65 -10.26
C ARG A 105 13.52 -26.90 -8.87
N ILE A 106 12.91 -25.89 -8.27
CA ILE A 106 12.45 -25.86 -6.88
C ILE A 106 11.02 -25.34 -6.88
N ASP A 107 10.10 -26.07 -6.28
CA ASP A 107 8.76 -25.59 -5.99
C ASP A 107 8.79 -24.84 -4.65
N LEU A 108 8.30 -23.61 -4.64
CA LEU A 108 8.20 -22.80 -3.43
C LEU A 108 6.78 -22.85 -2.90
N THR A 109 6.64 -22.88 -1.59
CA THR A 109 5.35 -22.73 -0.91
C THR A 109 5.39 -21.58 0.10
N ASN A 110 4.27 -20.87 0.22
CA ASN A 110 4.03 -19.89 1.28
C ASN A 110 3.55 -20.68 2.50
N ARG A 111 4.43 -20.84 3.49
CA ARG A 111 4.32 -21.81 4.58
C ARG A 111 4.20 -21.16 5.95
N ALA A 112 3.24 -21.61 6.74
CA ALA A 112 3.21 -21.40 8.18
C ALA A 112 3.89 -22.55 8.90
N TYR A 113 4.66 -22.25 9.94
CA TYR A 113 5.36 -23.19 10.80
C TYR A 113 4.79 -23.12 12.22
N LEU A 114 4.44 -24.26 12.79
CA LEU A 114 4.18 -24.43 14.22
C LEU A 114 5.41 -25.04 14.87
N ILE A 115 6.00 -24.35 15.83
CA ILE A 115 7.29 -24.67 16.44
C ILE A 115 7.14 -24.64 17.97
N GLU A 116 7.72 -25.59 18.67
CA GLU A 116 7.84 -25.59 20.15
C GLU A 116 9.08 -26.41 20.55
N ASP A 117 9.74 -26.01 21.61
CA ASP A 117 10.85 -26.72 22.25
C ASP A 117 11.94 -27.22 21.27
N GLY A 118 12.38 -26.35 20.39
CA GLY A 118 13.44 -26.61 19.42
C GLY A 118 13.03 -27.52 18.25
N SER A 119 11.73 -27.74 18.05
CA SER A 119 11.24 -28.64 17.02
C SER A 119 10.07 -28.05 16.24
N ILE A 120 9.99 -28.32 14.94
CA ILE A 120 8.83 -28.01 14.11
C ILE A 120 7.80 -29.13 14.35
N LEU A 121 6.66 -28.76 14.94
CA LEU A 121 5.56 -29.68 15.24
C LEU A 121 4.62 -29.89 14.04
N GLY A 122 4.56 -28.90 13.13
CA GLY A 122 3.72 -28.97 11.94
C GLY A 122 4.00 -27.83 10.97
N THR A 123 3.64 -28.07 9.72
CA THR A 123 3.73 -27.10 8.64
C THR A 123 2.45 -27.04 7.84
N ILE A 124 2.06 -25.86 7.39
CA ILE A 124 0.83 -25.63 6.64
C ILE A 124 1.17 -24.74 5.47
N ASP A 125 0.95 -25.23 4.26
CA ASP A 125 1.14 -24.46 3.04
C ASP A 125 -0.16 -23.76 2.64
N LYS A 126 -0.04 -22.51 2.20
CA LYS A 126 -1.15 -21.70 1.69
C LYS A 126 -1.79 -22.40 0.50
N GLN A 127 -3.12 -22.61 0.56
CA GLN A 127 -3.84 -23.35 -0.48
C GLN A 127 -4.37 -22.41 -1.58
N HIS A 128 -4.81 -21.22 -1.20
CA HIS A 128 -5.39 -20.25 -2.12
C HIS A 128 -4.42 -19.09 -2.37
N LEU A 129 -3.83 -19.09 -3.56
CA LEU A 129 -2.83 -18.10 -3.98
C LEU A 129 -3.53 -16.98 -4.74
N PRO A 130 -3.64 -15.75 -4.21
CA PRO A 130 -4.24 -14.63 -4.91
C PRO A 130 -3.40 -14.23 -6.13
N ASP A 131 -4.09 -14.02 -7.26
CA ASP A 131 -3.52 -13.56 -8.53
C ASP A 131 -4.43 -12.51 -9.16
N TYR A 132 -4.75 -11.49 -8.37
CA TYR A 132 -5.60 -10.37 -8.75
C TYR A 132 -5.07 -9.09 -8.10
N ASP A 133 -5.46 -7.91 -8.65
CA ASP A 133 -5.02 -6.60 -8.18
C ASP A 133 -3.47 -6.55 -8.14
N VAL A 134 -2.86 -6.25 -7.01
CA VAL A 134 -1.40 -6.22 -6.83
C VAL A 134 -0.78 -7.58 -6.52
N TYR A 135 -1.61 -8.57 -6.22
CA TYR A 135 -1.13 -9.92 -5.91
C TYR A 135 -0.73 -10.68 -7.18
N CYS A 136 0.35 -11.46 -7.09
CA CYS A 136 0.84 -12.34 -8.16
C CYS A 136 1.49 -13.61 -7.58
N GLU A 137 0.86 -14.22 -6.57
CA GLU A 137 1.46 -15.34 -5.83
C GLU A 137 1.61 -16.60 -6.68
N LYS A 138 0.68 -16.86 -7.61
CA LYS A 138 0.77 -18.01 -8.53
C LYS A 138 2.00 -18.01 -9.42
N ARG A 139 2.67 -16.84 -9.58
CA ARG A 139 3.92 -16.73 -10.32
C ARG A 139 5.09 -17.39 -9.57
N HIS A 140 5.03 -17.43 -8.25
CA HIS A 140 6.16 -17.81 -7.40
C HIS A 140 5.89 -19.05 -6.55
N PHE A 141 4.64 -19.31 -6.18
CA PHE A 141 4.28 -20.37 -5.26
C PHE A 141 3.44 -21.47 -5.89
N THR A 142 3.66 -22.68 -5.43
CA THR A 142 2.78 -23.82 -5.62
C THR A 142 1.74 -23.87 -4.49
N PRO A 143 0.45 -24.06 -4.79
CA PRO A 143 -0.57 -24.16 -3.76
C PRO A 143 -0.35 -25.39 -2.88
N GLY A 144 -0.59 -25.24 -1.58
CA GLY A 144 -0.60 -26.34 -0.62
C GLY A 144 -1.73 -27.32 -0.87
N GLU A 145 -1.53 -28.55 -0.44
CA GLU A 145 -2.52 -29.62 -0.53
C GLU A 145 -2.91 -30.13 0.88
N GLY A 146 -4.19 -30.45 1.03
CA GLY A 146 -4.72 -31.01 2.27
C GLY A 146 -4.90 -30.00 3.40
N THR A 147 -5.71 -30.38 4.38
CA THR A 147 -6.05 -29.55 5.54
C THR A 147 -5.81 -30.38 6.80
N SER A 148 -5.17 -29.76 7.80
CA SER A 148 -4.82 -30.41 9.06
C SER A 148 -5.19 -29.57 10.27
N VAL A 149 -5.34 -30.23 11.41
CA VAL A 149 -5.48 -29.63 12.74
C VAL A 149 -4.34 -30.14 13.60
N HIS A 150 -3.68 -29.26 14.30
CA HIS A 150 -2.51 -29.56 15.11
C HIS A 150 -2.85 -29.47 16.60
N LYS A 151 -2.49 -30.49 17.35
CA LYS A 151 -2.57 -30.42 18.81
C LYS A 151 -1.43 -29.52 19.33
N PHE A 152 -1.82 -28.51 20.09
CA PHE A 152 -0.89 -27.69 20.83
C PHE A 152 -1.33 -27.62 22.28
N ARG A 153 -0.57 -28.26 23.15
CA ARG A 153 -0.93 -28.44 24.56
C ARG A 153 -2.37 -29.04 24.71
N SER A 154 -3.30 -28.28 25.33
CA SER A 154 -4.67 -28.73 25.56
C SER A 154 -5.68 -28.36 24.47
N VAL A 155 -5.25 -27.64 23.43
CA VAL A 155 -6.12 -27.09 22.37
C VAL A 155 -5.78 -27.69 21.00
N SER A 156 -6.74 -27.64 20.09
CA SER A 156 -6.59 -28.03 18.69
C SER A 156 -6.56 -26.76 17.83
N LEU A 157 -5.47 -26.54 17.10
CA LEU A 157 -5.26 -25.37 16.26
C LEU A 157 -5.44 -25.73 14.79
N GLY A 158 -6.37 -25.05 14.11
CA GLY A 158 -6.37 -24.92 12.66
C GLY A 158 -5.49 -23.73 12.30
N ILE A 159 -4.49 -23.92 11.44
CA ILE A 159 -3.60 -22.86 10.99
C ILE A 159 -3.79 -22.71 9.49
N ASN A 160 -3.99 -21.48 9.01
CA ASN A 160 -4.11 -21.19 7.59
C ASN A 160 -3.51 -19.80 7.25
N VAL A 161 -3.37 -19.49 5.96
CA VAL A 161 -2.62 -18.33 5.53
C VAL A 161 -3.49 -17.43 4.67
N CYS A 162 -3.73 -16.23 5.16
CA CYS A 162 -4.28 -15.06 4.49
C CYS A 162 -5.55 -15.36 3.66
N GLU A 163 -5.42 -15.58 2.34
CA GLU A 163 -6.53 -15.83 1.41
C GLU A 163 -7.37 -17.04 1.79
N ASP A 164 -6.80 -18.04 2.45
CA ASP A 164 -7.51 -19.25 2.89
C ASP A 164 -8.71 -18.95 3.81
N LEU A 165 -8.69 -17.82 4.54
CA LEU A 165 -9.80 -17.36 5.37
C LEU A 165 -11.00 -16.87 4.54
N TRP A 166 -10.73 -16.37 3.31
CA TRP A 166 -11.74 -15.72 2.47
C TRP A 166 -12.62 -16.70 1.70
N ILE A 167 -12.15 -17.93 1.54
CA ILE A 167 -12.80 -18.95 0.71
C ILE A 167 -13.90 -19.65 1.48
N ASP A 168 -15.11 -19.67 0.93
CA ASP A 168 -16.24 -20.46 1.46
C ASP A 168 -16.00 -21.95 1.18
N ASP A 169 -16.35 -22.81 2.12
CA ASP A 169 -16.03 -24.26 2.12
C ASP A 169 -14.51 -24.54 2.00
N GLY A 170 -13.70 -23.58 2.42
CA GLY A 170 -12.24 -23.60 2.32
C GLY A 170 -11.55 -24.17 3.57
N PRO A 171 -10.23 -23.91 3.72
CA PRO A 171 -9.42 -24.44 4.81
C PRO A 171 -9.98 -24.18 6.21
N THR A 172 -10.56 -22.98 6.44
CA THR A 172 -11.15 -22.63 7.74
C THR A 172 -12.31 -23.55 8.12
N ASP A 173 -13.23 -23.79 7.18
CA ASP A 173 -14.43 -24.62 7.41
C ASP A 173 -14.03 -26.09 7.58
N LEU A 174 -13.05 -26.57 6.80
CA LEU A 174 -12.51 -27.91 6.91
C LEU A 174 -11.78 -28.11 8.24
N GLN A 175 -10.96 -27.16 8.69
CA GLN A 175 -10.26 -27.24 9.97
C GLN A 175 -11.24 -27.28 11.15
N ALA A 176 -12.30 -26.50 11.10
CA ALA A 176 -13.35 -26.54 12.09
C ALA A 176 -14.05 -27.92 12.13
N SER A 177 -14.37 -28.50 10.96
CA SER A 177 -14.97 -29.85 10.86
C SER A 177 -14.06 -30.96 11.38
N LEU A 178 -12.75 -30.78 11.31
CA LEU A 178 -11.73 -31.67 11.87
C LEU A 178 -11.50 -31.45 13.37
N GLY A 179 -12.26 -30.57 14.01
CA GLY A 179 -12.25 -30.35 15.46
C GLY A 179 -11.22 -29.33 15.94
N ALA A 180 -10.93 -28.30 15.15
CA ALA A 180 -10.17 -27.15 15.63
C ALA A 180 -10.97 -26.37 16.70
N ASP A 181 -10.33 -26.03 17.81
CA ASP A 181 -10.88 -25.13 18.83
C ASP A 181 -10.66 -23.68 18.43
N TRP A 182 -9.50 -23.41 17.82
CA TRP A 182 -9.07 -22.10 17.37
C TRP A 182 -8.53 -22.15 15.95
N ILE A 183 -8.88 -21.14 15.15
CA ILE A 183 -8.25 -20.86 13.86
C ILE A 183 -7.23 -19.75 14.05
N ILE A 184 -6.00 -19.99 13.59
CA ILE A 184 -4.92 -19.00 13.56
C ILE A 184 -4.64 -18.66 12.10
N ASN A 185 -4.98 -17.45 11.69
CA ASN A 185 -4.74 -16.98 10.33
C ASN A 185 -3.58 -15.98 10.31
N LEU A 186 -2.53 -16.31 9.55
CA LEU A 186 -1.37 -15.46 9.31
C LEU A 186 -1.60 -14.68 8.03
N SER A 187 -1.49 -13.35 8.08
CA SER A 187 -1.82 -12.49 6.94
C SER A 187 -0.76 -11.45 6.60
N ALA A 188 -0.69 -11.16 5.31
CA ALA A 188 -0.10 -9.96 4.72
C ALA A 188 -1.18 -9.24 3.89
N SER A 189 -2.30 -8.95 4.54
CA SER A 189 -3.46 -8.32 3.91
C SER A 189 -3.26 -6.82 3.85
N LEU A 190 -3.18 -6.30 2.62
CA LEU A 190 -2.96 -4.88 2.37
C LEU A 190 -4.20 -4.02 2.72
N PHE A 191 -3.93 -2.76 3.02
CA PHE A 191 -4.93 -1.75 3.28
C PHE A 191 -5.53 -1.17 1.99
N TYR A 192 -6.80 -0.91 2.03
CA TYR A 192 -7.51 0.13 1.28
C TYR A 192 -8.70 0.63 2.10
N ALA A 193 -9.20 1.83 1.81
CA ALA A 193 -10.32 2.44 2.54
C ALA A 193 -11.52 1.50 2.65
N GLY A 194 -11.95 1.20 3.89
CA GLY A 194 -13.01 0.26 4.19
C GLY A 194 -12.60 -1.22 4.33
N LYS A 195 -11.40 -1.63 3.90
CA LYS A 195 -10.94 -3.03 4.01
C LYS A 195 -10.93 -3.55 5.45
N PRO A 196 -10.50 -2.80 6.47
CA PRO A 196 -10.52 -3.26 7.86
C PRO A 196 -11.91 -3.74 8.29
N ARG A 197 -12.96 -3.00 7.92
CA ARG A 197 -14.36 -3.36 8.23
C ARG A 197 -14.84 -4.62 7.50
N ILE A 198 -14.44 -4.77 6.22
CA ILE A 198 -14.77 -5.98 5.43
C ILE A 198 -14.13 -7.20 6.08
N ARG A 199 -12.85 -7.10 6.44
CA ARG A 199 -12.04 -8.17 7.04
C ARG A 199 -12.59 -8.62 8.41
N THR A 200 -12.93 -7.68 9.29
CA THR A 200 -13.51 -7.99 10.60
C THR A 200 -14.89 -8.63 10.47
N ARG A 201 -15.74 -8.19 9.54
CA ARG A 201 -17.05 -8.82 9.28
C ARG A 201 -16.90 -10.25 8.78
N LEU A 202 -15.97 -10.50 7.86
CA LEU A 202 -15.68 -11.85 7.38
C LEU A 202 -15.23 -12.76 8.53
N ALA A 203 -14.25 -12.32 9.31
CA ALA A 203 -13.71 -13.11 10.41
C ALA A 203 -14.77 -13.41 11.48
N ALA A 204 -15.63 -12.43 11.82
CA ALA A 204 -16.75 -12.63 12.73
C ALA A 204 -17.74 -13.69 12.21
N ARG A 205 -18.05 -13.65 10.90
CA ARG A 205 -18.90 -14.64 10.23
C ARG A 205 -18.28 -16.03 10.33
N ARG A 206 -17.00 -16.19 9.93
CA ARG A 206 -16.28 -17.47 9.97
C ARG A 206 -16.23 -18.08 11.37
N ALA A 207 -15.88 -17.26 12.37
CA ALA A 207 -15.84 -17.71 13.76
C ALA A 207 -17.21 -18.21 14.24
N LYS A 208 -18.28 -17.46 13.91
CA LYS A 208 -19.65 -17.78 14.33
C LYS A 208 -20.21 -19.03 13.64
N GLU A 209 -20.06 -19.11 12.30
CA GLU A 209 -20.61 -20.21 11.49
C GLU A 209 -19.94 -21.55 11.84
N ASN A 210 -18.64 -21.52 12.10
CA ASN A 210 -17.84 -22.69 12.42
C ASN A 210 -17.75 -22.99 13.92
N HIS A 211 -18.30 -22.15 14.79
CA HIS A 211 -18.24 -22.30 16.25
C HIS A 211 -16.80 -22.40 16.80
N VAL A 212 -15.83 -21.74 16.18
CA VAL A 212 -14.40 -21.73 16.55
C VAL A 212 -13.94 -20.34 16.99
N GLY A 213 -12.96 -20.25 17.88
CA GLY A 213 -12.24 -19.01 18.10
C GLY A 213 -11.37 -18.68 16.88
N LEU A 214 -11.12 -17.39 16.62
CA LEU A 214 -10.32 -16.95 15.47
C LEU A 214 -9.32 -15.88 15.89
N VAL A 215 -8.04 -16.13 15.63
CA VAL A 215 -6.92 -15.19 15.79
C VAL A 215 -6.43 -14.81 14.41
N TYR A 216 -6.45 -13.53 14.10
CA TYR A 216 -5.98 -12.97 12.85
C TYR A 216 -4.75 -12.10 13.10
N VAL A 217 -3.63 -12.42 12.48
CA VAL A 217 -2.36 -11.69 12.67
C VAL A 217 -1.88 -11.13 11.35
N ASN A 218 -1.80 -9.80 11.26
CA ASN A 218 -1.49 -9.10 10.02
C ASN A 218 -0.15 -8.36 10.10
N LEU A 219 0.54 -8.23 8.96
CA LEU A 219 1.66 -7.31 8.81
C LEU A 219 1.20 -5.86 9.01
N VAL A 220 2.13 -5.01 9.40
CA VAL A 220 1.99 -3.56 9.42
C VAL A 220 3.17 -2.91 8.71
N GLY A 221 2.97 -1.75 8.07
CA GLY A 221 4.05 -1.00 7.41
C GLY A 221 3.80 -0.73 5.94
N GLY A 222 4.59 0.17 5.36
CA GLY A 222 4.63 0.44 3.94
C GLY A 222 5.69 -0.42 3.23
N GLN A 223 5.36 -0.91 2.05
CA GLN A 223 6.29 -1.60 1.17
C GLN A 223 5.96 -1.26 -0.29
N ASP A 224 6.90 -0.59 -0.97
CA ASP A 224 6.69 -0.09 -2.33
C ASP A 224 5.40 0.77 -2.43
N GLU A 225 4.44 0.38 -3.25
CA GLU A 225 3.16 1.07 -3.41
C GLU A 225 2.07 0.60 -2.42
N ILE A 226 2.33 -0.41 -1.59
CA ILE A 226 1.33 -1.01 -0.71
C ILE A 226 1.54 -0.64 0.76
N VAL A 227 0.46 -0.60 1.50
CA VAL A 227 0.45 -0.38 2.95
C VAL A 227 -0.29 -1.52 3.64
N PHE A 228 0.32 -2.06 4.68
CA PHE A 228 -0.31 -3.01 5.59
C PHE A 228 -0.76 -2.26 6.85
N ASP A 229 -2.00 -2.42 7.21
CA ASP A 229 -2.61 -1.70 8.33
C ASP A 229 -2.44 -2.36 9.69
N GLY A 230 -1.90 -3.58 9.75
CA GLY A 230 -1.91 -4.35 10.98
C GLY A 230 -3.33 -4.65 11.41
N GLY A 231 -3.76 -4.07 12.53
CA GLY A 231 -5.12 -4.23 13.02
C GLY A 231 -5.47 -5.69 13.31
N SER A 232 -4.51 -6.47 13.77
CA SER A 232 -4.70 -7.87 14.18
C SER A 232 -5.80 -7.98 15.22
N PHE A 233 -6.58 -9.06 15.21
CA PHE A 233 -7.74 -9.19 16.07
C PHE A 233 -8.01 -10.61 16.52
N VAL A 234 -8.87 -10.74 17.54
CA VAL A 234 -9.37 -12.04 18.03
C VAL A 234 -10.89 -12.00 18.13
N PHE A 235 -11.52 -13.06 17.63
CA PHE A 235 -12.96 -13.33 17.79
C PHE A 235 -13.17 -14.59 18.62
N ASP A 236 -14.20 -14.59 19.45
CA ASP A 236 -14.66 -15.81 20.13
C ASP A 236 -15.51 -16.70 19.18
N SER A 237 -15.82 -17.90 19.61
CA SER A 237 -16.62 -18.89 18.85
C SER A 237 -18.07 -18.47 18.58
N ARG A 238 -18.49 -17.33 19.11
CA ARG A 238 -19.81 -16.70 18.84
C ARG A 238 -19.68 -15.57 17.82
N GLY A 239 -18.49 -15.32 17.28
CA GLY A 239 -18.21 -14.23 16.37
C GLY A 239 -18.18 -12.85 17.03
N ARG A 240 -17.95 -12.77 18.34
CA ARG A 240 -17.78 -11.50 19.04
C ARG A 240 -16.32 -11.15 19.12
N GLN A 241 -15.98 -9.91 18.76
CA GLN A 241 -14.60 -9.43 18.84
C GLN A 241 -14.19 -9.25 20.31
N VAL A 242 -13.09 -9.86 20.69
CA VAL A 242 -12.58 -9.83 22.07
C VAL A 242 -11.24 -9.13 22.18
N PHE A 243 -10.57 -8.88 21.05
CA PHE A 243 -9.34 -8.10 20.97
C PHE A 243 -9.19 -7.42 19.61
N GLN A 244 -8.56 -6.25 19.62
CA GLN A 244 -8.16 -5.49 18.44
C GLN A 244 -6.83 -4.78 18.72
N ALA A 245 -5.81 -5.09 17.93
CA ALA A 245 -4.57 -4.31 17.91
C ALA A 245 -4.78 -2.95 17.21
N PRO A 246 -4.03 -1.92 17.57
CA PRO A 246 -4.07 -0.63 16.87
C PRO A 246 -3.75 -0.80 15.38
N LEU A 247 -4.45 -0.03 14.53
CA LEU A 247 -4.10 0.12 13.12
C LEU A 247 -2.81 0.94 12.97
N PHE A 248 -2.02 0.62 11.96
CA PHE A 248 -0.81 1.35 11.55
C PHE A 248 0.30 1.46 12.61
N GLN A 249 0.28 0.59 13.61
CA GLN A 249 1.26 0.56 14.70
C GLN A 249 1.89 -0.82 14.84
N GLU A 250 3.21 -0.88 14.86
CA GLU A 250 3.97 -2.10 15.18
C GLU A 250 3.92 -2.38 16.68
N GLY A 251 3.84 -3.66 17.08
CA GLY A 251 3.89 -4.04 18.49
C GLY A 251 3.72 -5.52 18.75
N LEU A 252 3.94 -5.91 20.01
CA LEU A 252 3.57 -7.20 20.56
C LEU A 252 2.36 -7.01 21.48
N TYR A 253 1.27 -7.71 21.20
CA TYR A 253 0.02 -7.56 21.94
C TYR A 253 -0.36 -8.88 22.60
N ILE A 254 -0.63 -8.84 23.90
CA ILE A 254 -0.90 -10.02 24.70
C ILE A 254 -2.39 -10.17 24.93
N VAL A 255 -2.92 -11.36 24.67
CA VAL A 255 -4.33 -11.71 24.84
C VAL A 255 -4.46 -13.00 25.63
N ASP A 256 -5.24 -12.99 26.71
CA ASP A 256 -5.65 -14.18 27.42
C ASP A 256 -6.98 -14.67 26.82
N LEU A 257 -6.93 -15.75 26.05
CA LEU A 257 -8.08 -16.26 25.31
C LEU A 257 -9.20 -16.78 26.22
N ASP A 258 -8.85 -17.25 27.42
CA ASP A 258 -9.83 -17.83 28.38
C ASP A 258 -10.59 -16.74 29.15
N HIS A 259 -10.00 -15.54 29.27
CA HIS A 259 -10.55 -14.43 30.03
C HIS A 259 -10.91 -13.21 29.17
N ALA A 260 -10.76 -13.30 27.85
CA ALA A 260 -11.05 -12.18 26.95
C ALA A 260 -12.55 -11.85 26.95
N ARG A 261 -12.85 -10.55 26.97
CA ARG A 261 -14.24 -10.04 26.99
C ARG A 261 -14.56 -9.34 25.68
N PRO A 262 -15.83 -9.42 25.23
CA PRO A 262 -16.25 -8.71 24.03
C PRO A 262 -15.97 -7.21 24.13
N LEU A 263 -15.40 -6.66 23.05
CA LEU A 263 -15.18 -5.21 22.90
C LEU A 263 -16.50 -4.52 22.52
N GLY A 264 -16.63 -3.25 22.92
CA GLY A 264 -17.63 -2.36 22.33
C GLY A 264 -17.30 -2.05 20.87
N GLN A 265 -18.33 -1.68 20.10
CA GLN A 265 -18.10 -1.19 18.74
C GLN A 265 -17.35 0.15 18.79
N SER A 266 -16.24 0.23 18.06
CA SER A 266 -15.52 1.48 17.79
C SER A 266 -15.63 1.76 16.31
N GLU A 267 -16.15 2.92 15.94
CA GLU A 267 -16.18 3.38 14.56
C GLU A 267 -14.95 4.28 14.33
N SER A 268 -14.10 3.88 13.41
CA SER A 268 -13.03 4.73 12.89
C SER A 268 -13.57 5.61 11.76
N VAL A 269 -13.03 6.81 11.66
CA VAL A 269 -13.34 7.74 10.56
C VAL A 269 -12.46 7.38 9.38
N GLU A 270 -13.05 7.08 8.22
CA GLU A 270 -12.33 6.60 7.03
C GLU A 270 -11.21 7.54 6.58
N ILE A 271 -11.42 8.85 6.66
CA ILE A 271 -10.39 9.82 6.26
C ILE A 271 -9.18 9.81 7.20
N ASP A 272 -9.35 9.49 8.48
CA ASP A 272 -8.26 9.35 9.43
C ASP A 272 -7.46 8.07 9.18
N GLU A 273 -8.13 6.96 8.78
CA GLU A 273 -7.45 5.73 8.34
C GLU A 273 -6.62 5.98 7.09
N ILE A 274 -7.18 6.69 6.09
CA ILE A 274 -6.48 7.09 4.86
C ILE A 274 -5.25 7.92 5.21
N ARG A 275 -5.40 8.93 6.07
CA ARG A 275 -4.28 9.78 6.51
C ARG A 275 -3.19 8.97 7.20
N ALA A 276 -3.56 8.08 8.12
CA ALA A 276 -2.60 7.24 8.83
C ALA A 276 -1.86 6.28 7.90
N ALA A 277 -2.57 5.69 6.92
CA ALA A 277 -1.97 4.84 5.89
C ALA A 277 -0.96 5.59 5.03
N LEU A 278 -1.31 6.80 4.56
CA LEU A 278 -0.42 7.63 3.75
C LEU A 278 0.82 8.08 4.53
N VAL A 279 0.65 8.48 5.79
CA VAL A 279 1.76 8.85 6.68
C VAL A 279 2.70 7.66 6.89
N LEU A 280 2.17 6.48 7.18
CA LEU A 280 2.96 5.26 7.34
C LEU A 280 3.68 4.90 6.03
N GLY A 281 2.97 4.93 4.90
CA GLY A 281 3.52 4.62 3.58
C GLY A 281 4.66 5.55 3.18
N ILE A 282 4.50 6.87 3.35
CA ILE A 282 5.57 7.86 3.07
C ILE A 282 6.79 7.59 3.96
N ARG A 283 6.58 7.46 5.28
CA ARG A 283 7.67 7.23 6.24
C ARG A 283 8.48 6.00 5.88
N ASP A 284 7.79 4.89 5.67
CA ASP A 284 8.42 3.61 5.40
C ASP A 284 9.11 3.60 4.03
N TYR A 285 8.48 4.16 2.98
CA TYR A 285 9.08 4.27 1.66
C TYR A 285 10.40 5.05 1.71
N VAL A 286 10.41 6.19 2.38
CA VAL A 286 11.60 7.04 2.49
C VAL A 286 12.71 6.35 3.27
N HIS A 287 12.40 5.81 4.45
CA HIS A 287 13.41 5.19 5.32
C HIS A 287 13.91 3.85 4.77
N LYS A 288 13.03 2.99 4.24
CA LYS A 288 13.40 1.70 3.68
C LYS A 288 14.26 1.82 2.42
N ASN A 289 14.19 2.97 1.71
CA ASN A 289 15.10 3.31 0.62
C ASN A 289 16.39 4.01 1.07
N GLY A 290 16.64 4.13 2.38
CA GLY A 290 17.86 4.71 2.94
C GLY A 290 17.92 6.24 2.90
N PHE A 291 16.76 6.91 2.77
CA PHE A 291 16.65 8.36 2.83
C PHE A 291 16.03 8.81 4.15
N GLY A 292 16.29 10.06 4.52
CA GLY A 292 15.68 10.68 5.70
C GLY A 292 14.95 11.99 5.38
N ARG A 293 15.02 12.45 4.14
CA ARG A 293 14.54 13.77 3.72
C ARG A 293 13.77 13.71 2.41
N VAL A 294 12.77 14.56 2.29
CA VAL A 294 11.99 14.74 1.05
C VAL A 294 11.95 16.20 0.61
N LEU A 295 11.68 16.39 -0.67
CA LEU A 295 11.55 17.69 -1.29
C LEU A 295 10.33 17.69 -2.22
N LEU A 296 9.58 18.80 -2.26
CA LEU A 296 8.45 18.94 -3.16
C LEU A 296 8.28 20.37 -3.65
N GLY A 297 7.69 20.52 -4.85
CA GLY A 297 7.22 21.78 -5.35
C GLY A 297 5.92 22.18 -4.63
N LEU A 298 5.94 23.25 -3.86
CA LEU A 298 4.76 23.77 -3.15
C LEU A 298 4.19 24.95 -3.92
N SER A 299 3.16 24.68 -4.73
CA SER A 299 2.54 25.65 -5.63
C SER A 299 1.54 26.60 -4.95
N GLY A 300 1.14 26.33 -3.71
CA GLY A 300 0.01 27.00 -3.05
C GLY A 300 -1.35 26.40 -3.43
N GLY A 301 -1.36 25.33 -4.23
CA GLY A 301 -2.54 24.50 -4.50
C GLY A 301 -2.78 23.45 -3.43
N ILE A 302 -4.00 22.90 -3.39
CA ILE A 302 -4.45 21.97 -2.34
C ILE A 302 -3.64 20.66 -2.35
N ASP A 303 -3.34 20.09 -3.52
CA ASP A 303 -2.67 18.78 -3.66
C ASP A 303 -1.25 18.83 -3.08
N ALA A 304 -0.44 19.83 -3.51
CA ALA A 304 0.90 20.02 -2.98
C ALA A 304 0.89 20.33 -1.47
N SER A 305 -0.13 21.05 -0.99
CA SER A 305 -0.29 21.37 0.43
C SER A 305 -0.61 20.12 1.27
N VAL A 306 -1.46 19.22 0.76
CA VAL A 306 -1.76 17.94 1.40
C VAL A 306 -0.53 17.04 1.43
N VAL A 307 0.22 16.95 0.32
CA VAL A 307 1.47 16.16 0.28
C VAL A 307 2.50 16.70 1.27
N ALA A 308 2.65 18.03 1.37
CA ALA A 308 3.55 18.67 2.35
C ALA A 308 3.13 18.34 3.80
N ALA A 309 1.82 18.39 4.09
CA ALA A 309 1.29 18.09 5.43
C ALA A 309 1.48 16.61 5.81
N LEU A 310 1.21 15.71 4.88
CA LEU A 310 1.45 14.26 5.06
C LEU A 310 2.94 13.97 5.28
N ALA A 311 3.82 14.57 4.48
CA ALA A 311 5.27 14.40 4.60
C ALA A 311 5.80 14.95 5.94
N ALA A 312 5.34 16.11 6.37
CA ALA A 312 5.71 16.69 7.66
C ALA A 312 5.27 15.81 8.84
N GLN A 313 4.08 15.21 8.75
CA GLN A 313 3.60 14.26 9.75
C GLN A 313 4.38 12.93 9.74
N ALA A 314 4.81 12.48 8.55
CA ALA A 314 5.52 11.21 8.38
C ALA A 314 6.98 11.26 8.84
N LEU A 315 7.69 12.36 8.57
CA LEU A 315 9.15 12.46 8.68
C LEU A 315 9.63 13.50 9.69
N GLY A 316 8.73 14.33 10.21
CA GLY A 316 9.07 15.56 10.92
C GLY A 316 9.26 16.74 9.94
N PRO A 317 8.78 17.94 10.30
CA PRO A 317 8.81 19.11 9.40
C PRO A 317 10.22 19.54 9.00
N GLU A 318 11.23 19.29 9.84
CA GLU A 318 12.66 19.59 9.59
C GLU A 318 13.25 18.75 8.44
N ASN A 319 12.58 17.66 8.06
CA ASN A 319 12.98 16.75 6.99
C ASN A 319 12.19 16.96 5.68
N VAL A 320 11.41 18.05 5.61
CA VAL A 320 10.60 18.38 4.43
C VAL A 320 11.02 19.73 3.85
N ASP A 321 11.51 19.72 2.62
CA ASP A 321 11.91 20.91 1.89
C ASP A 321 10.81 21.31 0.89
N CYS A 322 10.17 22.46 1.11
CA CYS A 322 9.17 23.05 0.23
C CYS A 322 9.80 24.09 -0.68
N VAL A 323 9.58 23.98 -1.99
CA VAL A 323 10.11 24.89 -2.99
C VAL A 323 8.98 25.51 -3.79
N TYR A 324 8.83 26.83 -3.74
CA TYR A 324 7.94 27.58 -4.61
C TYR A 324 8.70 28.02 -5.88
N LEU A 325 8.15 27.69 -7.06
CA LEU A 325 8.81 27.95 -8.35
C LEU A 325 7.88 28.78 -9.24
N PRO A 326 7.72 30.09 -8.96
CA PRO A 326 6.86 30.97 -9.75
C PRO A 326 7.38 31.17 -11.17
N SER A 327 6.43 31.40 -12.09
CA SER A 327 6.64 31.95 -13.42
C SER A 327 5.91 33.29 -13.52
N LYS A 328 6.00 33.96 -14.67
CA LYS A 328 5.24 35.18 -14.96
C LYS A 328 3.72 35.03 -14.88
N PHE A 329 3.20 33.79 -14.92
CA PHE A 329 1.77 33.47 -14.84
C PHE A 329 1.31 33.13 -13.42
N SER A 330 2.24 32.93 -12.50
CA SER A 330 1.94 32.59 -11.12
C SER A 330 1.34 33.78 -10.39
N SER A 331 0.20 33.59 -9.72
CA SER A 331 -0.45 34.63 -8.95
C SER A 331 0.32 34.94 -7.65
N PRO A 332 0.38 36.20 -7.21
CA PRO A 332 0.96 36.53 -5.90
C PRO A 332 0.30 35.77 -4.75
N ALA A 333 -1.01 35.53 -4.85
CA ALA A 333 -1.77 34.77 -3.86
C ALA A 333 -1.27 33.34 -3.70
N SER A 334 -0.83 32.68 -4.77
CA SER A 334 -0.28 31.34 -4.73
C SER A 334 1.03 31.26 -3.95
N GLY A 335 1.91 32.29 -4.10
CA GLY A 335 3.13 32.39 -3.31
C GLY A 335 2.86 32.63 -1.82
N GLU A 336 1.88 33.49 -1.49
CA GLU A 336 1.43 33.72 -0.11
C GLU A 336 0.86 32.45 0.51
N ASP A 337 0.04 31.70 -0.25
CA ASP A 337 -0.54 30.45 0.18
C ASP A 337 0.53 29.39 0.45
N ALA A 338 1.50 29.22 -0.46
CA ALA A 338 2.61 28.29 -0.29
C ALA A 338 3.45 28.63 0.96
N CYS A 339 3.79 29.92 1.14
CA CYS A 339 4.51 30.39 2.32
C CYS A 339 3.72 30.13 3.62
N ALA A 340 2.42 30.41 3.62
CA ALA A 340 1.56 30.20 4.78
C ALA A 340 1.46 28.72 5.16
N VAL A 341 1.28 27.81 4.19
CA VAL A 341 1.28 26.35 4.42
C VAL A 341 2.60 25.90 5.01
N SER A 342 3.74 26.24 4.38
CA SER A 342 5.06 25.86 4.89
C SER A 342 5.31 26.36 6.31
N LYS A 343 4.94 27.62 6.60
CA LYS A 343 5.05 28.22 7.93
C LYS A 343 4.19 27.48 8.97
N ASN A 344 2.95 27.17 8.62
CA ASN A 344 2.04 26.47 9.52
C ASN A 344 2.53 25.03 9.82
N LEU A 345 3.14 24.38 8.84
CA LEU A 345 3.71 23.04 8.98
C LEU A 345 5.07 23.05 9.68
N GLY A 346 5.78 24.18 9.71
CA GLY A 346 7.14 24.28 10.25
C GLY A 346 8.21 23.72 9.31
N THR A 347 7.93 23.58 8.01
CA THR A 347 8.86 23.05 7.00
C THR A 347 9.82 24.12 6.50
N SER A 348 10.93 23.73 5.85
CA SER A 348 11.77 24.71 5.13
C SER A 348 11.03 25.27 3.91
N PHE A 349 11.30 26.51 3.56
CA PHE A 349 10.69 27.17 2.41
C PHE A 349 11.70 28.01 1.63
N GLN A 350 11.72 27.84 0.32
CA GLN A 350 12.50 28.69 -0.56
C GLN A 350 11.73 29.00 -1.85
N THR A 351 12.04 30.13 -2.47
CA THR A 351 11.49 30.53 -3.76
C THR A 351 12.59 30.54 -4.82
N ILE A 352 12.31 29.97 -5.99
CA ILE A 352 13.19 30.00 -7.17
C ILE A 352 12.33 30.39 -8.36
N ASP A 353 12.49 31.61 -8.84
CA ASP A 353 11.80 32.14 -10.03
C ASP A 353 12.31 31.41 -11.28
N ILE A 354 11.38 30.92 -12.12
CA ILE A 354 11.72 30.21 -13.35
C ILE A 354 11.61 31.07 -14.61
N THR A 355 11.25 32.36 -14.49
CA THR A 355 10.90 33.22 -15.61
C THR A 355 12.05 33.33 -16.62
N ASP A 356 13.27 33.57 -16.15
CA ASP A 356 14.44 33.72 -17.02
C ASP A 356 14.81 32.40 -17.71
N VAL A 357 14.75 31.28 -16.96
CA VAL A 357 15.02 29.93 -17.53
C VAL A 357 13.97 29.58 -18.57
N HIS A 358 12.70 29.92 -18.32
CA HIS A 358 11.61 29.72 -19.28
C HIS A 358 11.87 30.53 -20.57
N GLN A 359 12.27 31.79 -20.46
CA GLN A 359 12.59 32.60 -21.62
C GLN A 359 13.77 32.05 -22.43
N VAL A 360 14.85 31.63 -21.78
CA VAL A 360 16.00 30.99 -22.44
C VAL A 360 15.61 29.77 -23.23
N LEU A 361 14.75 28.90 -22.67
CA LEU A 361 14.28 27.70 -23.37
C LEU A 361 13.33 28.03 -24.52
N ARG A 362 12.51 29.09 -24.40
CA ARG A 362 11.68 29.58 -25.50
C ARG A 362 12.54 30.04 -26.68
N ASP A 363 13.59 30.78 -26.39
CA ASP A 363 14.50 31.35 -27.41
C ASP A 363 15.38 30.29 -28.07
N ALA A 364 15.62 29.17 -27.40
CA ALA A 364 16.36 28.04 -27.94
C ALA A 364 15.55 27.19 -28.97
N LEU A 365 14.22 27.35 -29.02
CA LEU A 365 13.39 26.62 -29.97
C LEU A 365 13.41 27.30 -31.36
N PRO A 366 13.38 26.52 -32.47
CA PRO A 366 13.40 27.08 -33.82
C PRO A 366 12.23 28.01 -34.14
N THR A 367 11.11 27.83 -33.46
CA THR A 367 9.92 28.69 -33.54
C THR A 367 9.43 29.01 -32.15
N ALA A 368 8.93 30.23 -31.95
CA ALA A 368 8.40 30.67 -30.67
C ALA A 368 7.27 29.73 -30.21
N PRO A 369 7.40 29.07 -29.04
CA PRO A 369 6.38 28.14 -28.55
C PRO A 369 5.10 28.88 -28.14
N ALA A 370 3.94 28.25 -28.39
CA ALA A 370 2.63 28.78 -28.02
C ALA A 370 1.71 27.66 -27.53
N GLY A 371 0.67 28.02 -26.78
CA GLY A 371 -0.32 27.07 -26.24
C GLY A 371 0.34 25.96 -25.44
N LEU A 372 -0.08 24.74 -25.61
CA LEU A 372 0.38 23.57 -24.86
C LEU A 372 1.90 23.37 -24.87
N VAL A 373 2.60 23.78 -25.93
CA VAL A 373 4.07 23.68 -26.01
C VAL A 373 4.71 24.59 -24.97
N ASP A 374 4.27 25.85 -24.89
CA ASP A 374 4.77 26.84 -23.93
C ASP A 374 4.36 26.52 -22.49
N GLU A 375 3.11 26.09 -22.31
CA GLU A 375 2.58 25.67 -21.02
C GLU A 375 3.43 24.53 -20.44
N ASN A 376 3.71 23.47 -21.22
CA ASN A 376 4.45 22.28 -20.78
C ASN A 376 5.95 22.51 -20.54
N LEU A 377 6.55 23.60 -21.01
CA LEU A 377 7.93 23.94 -20.65
C LEU A 377 8.06 24.25 -19.16
N GLN A 378 7.12 24.96 -18.58
CA GLN A 378 7.19 25.45 -17.21
C GLN A 378 7.26 24.30 -16.18
N PRO A 379 6.34 23.29 -16.15
CA PRO A 379 6.44 22.19 -15.20
C PRO A 379 7.71 21.35 -15.42
N ARG A 380 8.24 21.23 -16.65
CA ARG A 380 9.52 20.54 -16.91
C ARG A 380 10.72 21.31 -16.35
N ILE A 381 10.73 22.61 -16.43
CA ILE A 381 11.75 23.46 -15.76
C ILE A 381 11.70 23.26 -14.26
N ARG A 382 10.51 23.33 -13.66
CA ARG A 382 10.29 23.08 -12.22
C ARG A 382 10.82 21.72 -11.82
N ALA A 383 10.48 20.68 -12.58
CA ALA A 383 10.96 19.31 -12.34
C ALA A 383 12.49 19.21 -12.38
N THR A 384 13.13 19.80 -13.38
CA THR A 384 14.60 19.80 -13.49
C THR A 384 15.27 20.44 -12.28
N LEU A 385 14.75 21.58 -11.82
CA LEU A 385 15.27 22.29 -10.65
C LEU A 385 15.04 21.49 -9.36
N LEU A 386 13.86 20.90 -9.18
CA LEU A 386 13.56 20.04 -8.03
C LEU A 386 14.51 18.83 -7.99
N MET A 387 14.74 18.16 -9.11
CA MET A 387 15.65 17.00 -9.17
C MET A 387 17.11 17.39 -8.90
N ALA A 388 17.55 18.57 -9.37
CA ALA A 388 18.88 19.09 -9.06
C ALA A 388 19.06 19.35 -7.54
N LEU A 389 18.07 19.97 -6.91
CA LEU A 389 18.05 20.19 -5.46
C LEU A 389 17.99 18.88 -4.67
N ALA A 390 17.21 17.90 -5.14
CA ALA A 390 17.11 16.59 -4.53
C ALA A 390 18.47 15.88 -4.50
N ASN A 391 19.22 15.89 -5.60
CA ASN A 391 20.58 15.37 -5.66
C ASN A 391 21.52 16.09 -4.69
N GLN A 392 21.47 17.42 -4.64
CA GLN A 392 22.31 18.25 -3.75
C GLN A 392 22.02 17.94 -2.27
N ARG A 393 20.77 17.69 -1.90
CA ARG A 393 20.32 17.50 -0.51
C ARG A 393 20.19 16.04 -0.09
N ARG A 394 20.43 15.09 -1.01
CA ARG A 394 20.18 13.67 -0.80
C ARG A 394 18.73 13.42 -0.33
N ALA A 395 17.77 14.03 -1.01
CA ALA A 395 16.34 13.95 -0.72
C ALA A 395 15.59 13.24 -1.84
N LEU A 396 14.44 12.65 -1.52
CA LEU A 396 13.50 12.15 -2.52
C LEU A 396 12.50 13.25 -2.90
N VAL A 397 12.18 13.37 -4.20
CA VAL A 397 11.12 14.27 -4.66
C VAL A 397 9.77 13.58 -4.51
N LEU A 398 8.78 14.28 -3.94
CA LEU A 398 7.39 13.85 -3.87
C LEU A 398 6.58 14.50 -5.00
N CYS A 399 5.82 13.67 -5.74
CA CYS A 399 4.91 14.08 -6.79
C CYS A 399 3.52 14.33 -6.20
N PRO A 400 2.90 15.50 -6.40
CA PRO A 400 1.60 15.84 -5.82
C PRO A 400 0.40 15.46 -6.70
N GLY A 401 0.58 14.72 -7.79
CA GLY A 401 -0.50 14.30 -8.69
C GLY A 401 -1.54 13.42 -7.98
N ASN A 402 -2.82 13.70 -8.15
CA ASN A 402 -3.94 12.94 -7.62
C ASN A 402 -4.53 11.97 -8.64
N LYS A 403 -5.38 11.02 -8.20
CA LYS A 403 -5.97 9.97 -9.03
C LYS A 403 -6.82 10.52 -10.17
N SER A 404 -7.58 11.59 -9.92
CA SER A 404 -8.48 12.18 -10.92
C SER A 404 -7.71 12.78 -12.10
N GLU A 405 -6.68 13.57 -11.81
CA GLU A 405 -5.78 14.16 -12.83
C GLU A 405 -5.01 13.07 -13.59
N ILE A 406 -4.45 12.09 -12.87
CA ILE A 406 -3.71 10.96 -13.44
C ILE A 406 -4.62 10.12 -14.35
N ALA A 407 -5.87 9.89 -13.97
CA ALA A 407 -6.81 9.10 -14.75
C ALA A 407 -7.05 9.70 -16.15
N VAL A 408 -7.32 10.99 -16.21
CA VAL A 408 -7.62 11.69 -17.47
C VAL A 408 -6.39 12.27 -18.16
N GLY A 409 -5.19 12.11 -17.54
CA GLY A 409 -3.92 12.59 -18.07
C GLY A 409 -3.76 14.10 -18.04
N TYR A 410 -4.46 14.78 -17.12
CA TYR A 410 -4.32 16.22 -16.88
C TYR A 410 -3.03 16.49 -16.09
N SER A 411 -1.92 16.25 -16.75
CA SER A 411 -0.58 16.38 -16.21
C SER A 411 0.46 16.48 -17.32
N THR A 412 1.59 17.08 -17.03
CA THR A 412 2.73 17.20 -17.94
C THR A 412 3.76 16.12 -17.66
N LEU A 413 3.94 15.22 -18.63
CA LEU A 413 4.94 14.15 -18.53
C LEU A 413 6.35 14.76 -18.37
N TYR A 414 7.12 14.25 -17.39
CA TYR A 414 8.42 14.77 -16.97
C TYR A 414 8.38 16.20 -16.39
N GLY A 415 7.19 16.68 -16.04
CA GLY A 415 6.96 17.95 -15.35
C GLY A 415 6.43 17.69 -13.93
N ASP A 416 5.17 17.98 -13.71
CA ASP A 416 4.45 17.75 -12.45
C ASP A 416 4.29 16.27 -12.09
N THR A 417 4.56 15.35 -13.03
CA THR A 417 4.61 13.90 -12.80
C THR A 417 5.95 13.39 -12.28
N VAL A 418 6.94 14.25 -12.09
CA VAL A 418 8.28 13.83 -11.64
C VAL A 418 8.31 13.60 -10.14
N GLY A 419 9.03 12.55 -9.73
CA GLY A 419 9.23 12.23 -8.31
C GLY A 419 9.71 10.80 -8.09
N ALA A 420 9.99 10.48 -6.84
CA ALA A 420 10.31 9.11 -6.39
C ALA A 420 9.08 8.39 -5.82
N LEU A 421 8.10 9.16 -5.32
CA LEU A 421 6.84 8.67 -4.78
C LEU A 421 5.74 9.69 -5.08
N ALA A 422 4.55 9.22 -5.42
CA ALA A 422 3.34 10.02 -5.59
C ALA A 422 2.32 9.66 -4.48
N PRO A 423 2.41 10.27 -3.29
CA PRO A 423 1.66 9.83 -2.12
C PRO A 423 0.14 9.81 -2.29
N ILE A 424 -0.41 10.77 -3.04
CA ILE A 424 -1.86 10.92 -3.26
C ILE A 424 -2.34 10.45 -4.63
N ALA A 425 -1.49 9.71 -5.38
CA ALA A 425 -1.83 9.23 -6.72
C ALA A 425 -3.05 8.29 -6.78
N ASP A 426 -3.47 7.75 -5.65
CA ASP A 426 -4.66 6.90 -5.54
C ASP A 426 -5.82 7.56 -4.78
N LEU A 427 -5.76 8.87 -4.53
CA LEU A 427 -6.87 9.67 -3.98
C LEU A 427 -7.57 10.46 -5.08
N TYR A 428 -8.89 10.35 -5.15
CA TYR A 428 -9.70 11.24 -5.97
C TYR A 428 -9.67 12.67 -5.44
N LYS A 429 -9.89 13.66 -6.30
CA LYS A 429 -9.86 15.08 -5.92
C LYS A 429 -10.76 15.40 -4.73
N CYS A 430 -11.98 14.85 -4.70
CA CYS A 430 -12.89 15.02 -3.57
C CYS A 430 -12.33 14.45 -2.25
N GLN A 431 -11.58 13.35 -2.32
CA GLN A 431 -10.89 12.79 -1.16
C GLN A 431 -9.70 13.66 -0.72
N VAL A 432 -8.97 14.26 -1.65
CA VAL A 432 -7.90 15.23 -1.35
C VAL A 432 -8.46 16.43 -0.60
N VAL A 433 -9.62 16.96 -1.03
CA VAL A 433 -10.31 18.05 -0.33
C VAL A 433 -10.69 17.65 1.09
N ALA A 434 -11.34 16.48 1.26
CA ALA A 434 -11.69 15.98 2.59
C ALA A 434 -10.47 15.75 3.49
N LEU A 435 -9.38 15.27 2.91
CA LEU A 435 -8.11 15.10 3.64
C LEU A 435 -7.50 16.44 4.04
N ALA A 436 -7.54 17.46 3.16
CA ALA A 436 -7.10 18.82 3.48
C ALA A 436 -7.92 19.43 4.64
N GLU A 437 -9.22 19.19 4.67
CA GLU A 437 -10.09 19.61 5.77
C GLU A 437 -9.66 18.97 7.10
N SER A 438 -9.27 17.71 7.10
CA SER A 438 -8.81 16.99 8.30
C SER A 438 -7.53 17.56 8.92
N PHE A 439 -6.74 18.31 8.16
CA PHE A 439 -5.56 19.04 8.65
C PHE A 439 -5.90 20.39 9.33
N GLY A 440 -7.14 20.85 9.21
CA GLY A 440 -7.62 22.07 9.86
C GLY A 440 -6.77 23.29 9.52
N LYS A 441 -6.29 24.02 10.52
CA LYS A 441 -5.53 25.27 10.37
C LYS A 441 -4.14 25.10 9.73
N LEU A 442 -3.63 23.90 9.64
CA LEU A 442 -2.34 23.64 8.98
C LEU A 442 -2.39 23.96 7.49
N ILE A 443 -3.54 23.69 6.86
CA ILE A 443 -3.82 24.10 5.48
C ILE A 443 -4.86 25.23 5.53
N PRO A 444 -4.51 26.48 5.19
CA PRO A 444 -5.41 27.62 5.27
C PRO A 444 -6.70 27.45 4.48
N ASP A 445 -7.81 28.05 4.95
CA ASP A 445 -9.11 27.98 4.29
C ASP A 445 -9.04 28.41 2.82
N ARG A 446 -8.27 29.49 2.53
CA ARG A 446 -8.08 29.99 1.15
C ARG A 446 -7.53 28.90 0.23
N VAL A 447 -6.57 28.08 0.69
CA VAL A 447 -6.01 26.95 -0.08
C VAL A 447 -7.05 25.87 -0.33
N ARG A 448 -7.90 25.60 0.66
CA ARG A 448 -8.93 24.55 0.59
C ARG A 448 -10.12 24.92 -0.30
N THR A 449 -10.42 26.22 -0.42
CA THR A 449 -11.59 26.73 -1.16
C THR A 449 -11.26 27.38 -2.51
N LYS A 450 -9.98 27.63 -2.79
CA LYS A 450 -9.52 28.20 -4.05
C LYS A 450 -9.87 27.26 -5.21
N PRO A 451 -10.45 27.77 -6.32
CA PRO A 451 -10.63 26.98 -7.54
C PRO A 451 -9.29 26.39 -8.02
N PRO A 452 -9.26 25.12 -8.41
CA PRO A 452 -8.04 24.49 -8.90
C PRO A 452 -7.58 25.13 -10.23
N SER A 453 -6.26 25.34 -10.36
CA SER A 453 -5.62 25.89 -11.54
C SER A 453 -4.15 25.51 -11.59
N ALA A 454 -3.65 25.17 -12.78
CA ALA A 454 -2.25 24.88 -13.02
C ALA A 454 -1.38 26.16 -13.16
N GLU A 455 -1.97 27.35 -13.36
CA GLU A 455 -1.31 28.66 -13.54
C GLU A 455 -0.17 28.64 -14.60
N LEU A 456 -0.39 27.95 -15.73
CA LEU A 456 0.55 27.86 -16.85
C LEU A 456 0.26 28.87 -17.95
N ARG A 457 -0.93 29.46 -17.94
CA ARG A 457 -1.39 30.56 -18.81
C ARG A 457 -2.21 31.56 -18.00
N GLU A 458 -2.45 32.73 -18.62
CA GLU A 458 -3.24 33.80 -17.98
C GLU A 458 -4.66 33.32 -17.67
N ALA A 459 -5.13 33.56 -16.43
CA ALA A 459 -6.47 33.27 -15.93
C ALA A 459 -6.93 31.80 -16.12
N GLN A 460 -6.00 30.82 -16.20
CA GLN A 460 -6.32 29.41 -16.38
C GLN A 460 -7.16 28.85 -15.23
N ARG A 461 -8.14 28.01 -15.58
CA ARG A 461 -8.97 27.25 -14.63
C ARG A 461 -9.13 25.80 -15.11
N ASP A 462 -9.10 24.86 -14.19
CA ASP A 462 -9.23 23.43 -14.53
C ASP A 462 -10.62 23.08 -15.07
N ASP A 463 -11.67 23.81 -14.63
CA ASP A 463 -13.06 23.63 -15.07
C ASP A 463 -13.33 24.07 -16.52
N GLU A 464 -12.35 24.71 -17.20
CA GLU A 464 -12.40 24.96 -18.64
C GLU A 464 -12.04 23.70 -19.46
N ASP A 465 -11.22 22.82 -18.89
CA ASP A 465 -10.65 21.65 -19.57
C ASP A 465 -11.23 20.31 -19.10
N LEU A 466 -11.83 20.27 -17.89
CA LEU A 466 -12.33 19.06 -17.21
C LEU A 466 -13.79 19.25 -16.76
N PRO A 467 -14.58 18.17 -16.67
CA PRO A 467 -15.83 18.19 -15.94
C PRO A 467 -15.62 18.56 -14.47
N ALA A 468 -16.65 19.05 -13.80
CA ALA A 468 -16.60 19.28 -12.36
C ALA A 468 -16.14 18.03 -11.62
N TYR A 469 -15.25 18.20 -10.64
CA TYR A 469 -14.56 17.06 -10.01
C TYR A 469 -15.49 16.09 -9.28
N ASP A 470 -16.62 16.51 -8.78
CA ASP A 470 -17.64 15.63 -8.20
C ASP A 470 -18.24 14.66 -9.22
N VAL A 471 -18.50 15.14 -10.45
CA VAL A 471 -18.97 14.32 -11.57
C VAL A 471 -17.85 13.44 -12.11
N LEU A 472 -16.66 14.02 -12.32
CA LEU A 472 -15.49 13.30 -12.81
C LEU A 472 -15.13 12.13 -11.88
N ASP A 473 -15.01 12.39 -10.58
CA ASP A 473 -14.65 11.38 -9.58
C ASP A 473 -15.70 10.26 -9.48
N ALA A 474 -17.00 10.61 -9.60
CA ALA A 474 -18.05 9.63 -9.61
C ALA A 474 -17.95 8.68 -10.81
N ILE A 475 -17.71 9.20 -12.02
CA ILE A 475 -17.49 8.40 -13.24
C ILE A 475 -16.22 7.54 -13.08
N LEU A 476 -15.10 8.15 -12.67
CA LEU A 476 -13.82 7.47 -12.53
C LEU A 476 -13.90 6.31 -11.53
N LYS A 477 -14.60 6.48 -10.42
CA LYS A 477 -14.81 5.42 -9.43
C LYS A 477 -15.55 4.23 -10.02
N GLN A 478 -16.60 4.46 -10.79
CA GLN A 478 -17.35 3.39 -11.47
C GLN A 478 -16.47 2.67 -12.50
N VAL A 479 -15.75 3.42 -13.34
CA VAL A 479 -14.93 2.84 -14.43
C VAL A 479 -13.71 2.09 -13.88
N ILE A 480 -13.02 2.65 -12.89
CA ILE A 480 -11.72 2.11 -12.41
C ILE A 480 -11.93 1.01 -11.38
N GLU A 481 -12.82 1.21 -10.41
CA GLU A 481 -12.99 0.29 -9.29
C GLU A 481 -14.06 -0.78 -9.55
N ALA A 482 -15.17 -0.41 -10.21
CA ALA A 482 -16.27 -1.32 -10.51
C ALA A 482 -16.25 -1.88 -11.94
N ASN A 483 -15.30 -1.46 -12.81
CA ASN A 483 -15.24 -1.82 -14.22
C ASN A 483 -16.57 -1.58 -14.96
N ALA A 484 -17.28 -0.47 -14.63
CA ALA A 484 -18.55 -0.14 -15.22
C ALA A 484 -18.38 0.20 -16.72
N SER A 485 -19.28 -0.33 -17.55
CA SER A 485 -19.37 -0.02 -18.97
C SER A 485 -20.02 1.34 -19.22
N LYS A 486 -19.83 1.91 -20.44
CA LYS A 486 -20.53 3.13 -20.89
C LYS A 486 -22.02 3.01 -20.64
N THR A 487 -22.66 1.90 -21.06
CA THR A 487 -24.09 1.68 -20.87
C THR A 487 -24.52 1.74 -19.40
N GLN A 488 -23.71 1.19 -18.49
CA GLN A 488 -24.01 1.25 -17.06
C GLN A 488 -23.92 2.66 -16.50
N LEU A 489 -22.97 3.48 -16.99
CA LEU A 489 -22.83 4.89 -16.61
C LEU A 489 -24.03 5.71 -17.08
N LEU A 490 -24.45 5.55 -18.34
CA LEU A 490 -25.64 6.22 -18.89
C LEU A 490 -26.92 5.84 -18.14
N ASN A 491 -27.06 4.58 -17.73
CA ASN A 491 -28.19 4.12 -16.93
C ASN A 491 -28.18 4.71 -15.49
N GLN A 492 -27.04 5.16 -15.01
CA GLN A 492 -26.91 5.90 -13.74
C GLN A 492 -27.22 7.40 -13.88
N GLY A 493 -27.47 7.87 -15.10
CA GLY A 493 -27.87 9.26 -15.39
C GLY A 493 -26.69 10.20 -15.68
N PHE A 494 -25.49 9.70 -15.93
CA PHE A 494 -24.38 10.55 -16.39
C PHE A 494 -24.61 11.01 -17.83
N ASP A 495 -24.17 12.23 -18.13
CA ASP A 495 -24.22 12.82 -19.47
C ASP A 495 -23.34 12.04 -20.45
N GLU A 496 -23.86 11.76 -21.66
CA GLU A 496 -23.17 10.92 -22.64
C GLU A 496 -21.88 11.55 -23.15
N ASP A 497 -21.90 12.85 -23.46
CA ASP A 497 -20.71 13.56 -23.97
C ASP A 497 -19.59 13.59 -22.92
N VAL A 498 -19.95 13.77 -21.65
CA VAL A 498 -19.00 13.74 -20.51
C VAL A 498 -18.41 12.34 -20.35
N VAL A 499 -19.24 11.30 -20.39
CA VAL A 499 -18.79 9.90 -20.28
C VAL A 499 -17.81 9.56 -21.41
N ASP A 500 -18.16 9.93 -22.66
CA ASP A 500 -17.31 9.67 -23.83
C ASP A 500 -15.96 10.36 -23.73
N ASP A 501 -15.93 11.62 -23.32
CA ASP A 501 -14.66 12.35 -23.13
C ASP A 501 -13.79 11.72 -22.03
N VAL A 502 -14.39 11.36 -20.88
CA VAL A 502 -13.67 10.73 -19.76
C VAL A 502 -13.10 9.37 -20.19
N LEU A 503 -13.89 8.50 -20.80
CA LEU A 503 -13.42 7.19 -21.28
C LEU A 503 -12.31 7.33 -22.32
N ARG A 504 -12.47 8.25 -23.28
CA ARG A 504 -11.46 8.58 -24.28
C ARG A 504 -10.15 9.05 -23.61
N ARG A 505 -10.22 9.96 -22.65
CA ARG A 505 -9.03 10.47 -21.92
C ARG A 505 -8.34 9.35 -21.13
N ILE A 506 -9.08 8.50 -20.42
CA ILE A 506 -8.52 7.34 -19.71
C ILE A 506 -7.71 6.46 -20.66
N ARG A 507 -8.28 6.12 -21.81
CA ARG A 507 -7.64 5.26 -22.80
C ARG A 507 -6.37 5.89 -23.38
N LEU A 508 -6.45 7.15 -23.83
CA LEU A 508 -5.34 7.83 -24.52
C LEU A 508 -4.15 8.15 -23.62
N ASN A 509 -4.35 8.22 -22.30
CA ASN A 509 -3.30 8.62 -21.34
C ASN A 509 -2.65 7.44 -20.58
N GLU A 510 -2.87 6.19 -21.00
CA GLU A 510 -2.21 5.04 -20.38
C GLU A 510 -0.66 5.17 -20.44
N TYR A 511 -0.12 5.72 -21.53
CA TYR A 511 1.32 5.91 -21.68
C TYR A 511 1.91 6.90 -20.64
N LYS A 512 1.14 7.90 -20.18
CA LYS A 512 1.57 8.80 -19.10
C LYS A 512 1.60 8.04 -17.77
N ARG A 513 0.53 7.28 -17.47
CA ARG A 513 0.43 6.51 -16.22
C ARG A 513 1.54 5.49 -16.04
N LYS A 514 2.02 4.88 -17.13
CA LYS A 514 3.14 3.92 -17.09
C LYS A 514 4.51 4.55 -16.79
N GLN A 515 4.59 5.86 -16.76
CA GLN A 515 5.82 6.63 -16.51
C GLN A 515 5.74 7.46 -15.22
N LEU A 516 4.73 7.21 -14.40
CA LEU A 516 4.58 7.86 -13.10
C LEU A 516 5.46 7.19 -12.05
N PRO A 517 5.89 7.93 -11.02
CA PRO A 517 6.43 7.31 -9.81
C PRO A 517 5.38 6.42 -9.14
N PRO A 518 5.81 5.43 -8.33
CA PRO A 518 4.88 4.60 -7.58
C PRO A 518 3.96 5.46 -6.71
N GLY A 519 2.67 5.09 -6.67
CA GLY A 519 1.64 5.75 -5.86
C GLY A 519 1.20 4.85 -4.72
N LEU A 520 0.97 5.40 -3.52
CA LEU A 520 0.48 4.62 -2.39
C LEU A 520 -0.96 4.16 -2.65
N LYS A 521 -1.18 2.86 -2.65
CA LYS A 521 -2.50 2.26 -2.87
C LYS A 521 -3.38 2.45 -1.64
N ILE A 522 -4.51 3.14 -1.84
CA ILE A 522 -5.47 3.50 -0.78
C ILE A 522 -6.90 3.10 -1.17
N SER A 523 -7.16 2.85 -2.45
CA SER A 523 -8.46 2.44 -2.96
C SER A 523 -8.51 0.94 -3.32
N PRO A 524 -9.67 0.35 -3.54
CA PRO A 524 -9.80 -1.03 -4.00
C PRO A 524 -9.01 -1.31 -5.28
N LYS A 525 -8.89 -0.34 -6.18
CA LYS A 525 -8.11 -0.45 -7.42
C LYS A 525 -7.32 0.81 -7.72
N ALA A 526 -6.00 0.72 -7.55
CA ALA A 526 -5.04 1.77 -7.87
C ALA A 526 -4.51 1.64 -9.30
N PHE A 527 -3.99 2.75 -9.86
CA PHE A 527 -3.08 2.69 -11.01
C PHE A 527 -1.75 2.07 -10.56
N GLY A 528 -0.96 1.54 -11.51
CA GLY A 528 0.28 0.83 -11.20
C GLY A 528 0.15 -0.67 -11.42
N SER A 529 0.64 -1.50 -10.50
CA SER A 529 0.65 -2.96 -10.64
C SER A 529 -0.76 -3.58 -10.56
N GLY A 530 -1.69 -2.93 -9.88
CA GLY A 530 -3.07 -3.41 -9.69
C GLY A 530 -3.98 -3.27 -10.90
N ARG A 531 -3.67 -2.34 -11.85
CA ARG A 531 -4.44 -2.12 -13.08
C ARG A 531 -3.57 -2.35 -14.31
N ARG A 532 -3.78 -3.49 -14.98
CA ARG A 532 -2.93 -3.95 -16.10
C ARG A 532 -3.63 -3.72 -17.44
N MET A 533 -3.54 -2.49 -17.96
CA MET A 533 -4.02 -2.16 -19.31
C MET A 533 -2.88 -2.16 -20.32
N PRO A 534 -3.13 -2.63 -21.57
CA PRO A 534 -2.13 -2.53 -22.63
C PRO A 534 -1.84 -1.07 -22.97
N LEU A 535 -0.56 -0.74 -23.20
CA LEU A 535 -0.15 0.59 -23.67
C LEU A 535 -0.67 0.89 -25.08
N THR A 536 -0.52 -0.10 -25.97
CA THR A 536 -1.03 -0.03 -27.33
C THR A 536 -2.40 -0.71 -27.37
N ASN A 537 -3.46 0.08 -27.27
CA ASN A 537 -4.81 -0.41 -27.12
C ASN A 537 -5.76 0.32 -28.07
N GLY A 538 -6.37 -0.42 -29.00
CA GLY A 538 -7.36 0.06 -29.96
C GLY A 538 -8.82 -0.18 -29.55
N TYR A 539 -9.07 -0.80 -28.40
CA TYR A 539 -10.44 -1.04 -27.93
C TYR A 539 -11.14 0.26 -27.57
N ILE A 540 -12.34 0.47 -28.11
CA ILE A 540 -13.23 1.60 -27.83
C ILE A 540 -14.52 1.00 -27.29
N GLU A 541 -14.92 1.43 -26.11
CA GLU A 541 -16.17 1.04 -25.48
C GLU A 541 -17.33 1.90 -25.94
#